data_c662ee65fb23cb399dc216bca3e5f04c
#
_entry.id   c662ee65fb23cb399dc216bca3e5f04c
#
_cell.length_a   1.000
_cell.length_b   1.000
_cell.length_c   1.000
_cell.angle_alpha   90.00
_cell.angle_beta   90.00
_cell.angle_gamma   90.00
#
_symmetry.space_group_name_H-M   'P 1'
#
loop_
_entity.id
_entity.type
_entity.pdbx_description
1 polymer ?
#
loop_
_entity_poly.entity_id
_entity_poly.type
_entity_poly.pdbx_seq_one_letter_code
_entity_poly.pdbx_strand_id
1 'polypeptide(L)'
;EEISLITEKLWEGDAFLNRDFVLKNLQEQLQQEDYGIVHLATHAIFESGDLDKSYIQLWEEKLYLNQLSELELDQEDISLIILSACNTALGDHNAEYGFAGLAVGAGSPSALASLWPISDEGTLGFMTQFYSQLKEAPVRTEALRQAQLKLINGEVGIANGTIYGPDNEEIVTLE
;
A
#
# COMPACT_ATOMS: atom_id res chain seq x y z
N GLU A 1 12.16 3.56 0.87
CA GLU A 1 12.45 2.67 2.02
C GLU A 1 11.47 1.50 2.09
N GLU A 2 10.15 1.76 2.26
CA GLU A 2 9.12 0.70 2.38
C GLU A 2 9.17 -0.31 1.22
N ILE A 3 9.06 0.15 -0.01
CA ILE A 3 9.08 -0.71 -1.20
C ILE A 3 10.40 -1.46 -1.32
N SER A 4 11.54 -0.79 -1.13
CA SER A 4 12.86 -1.44 -1.18
C SER A 4 12.98 -2.57 -0.15
N LEU A 5 12.53 -2.33 1.09
CA LEU A 5 12.53 -3.36 2.12
C LEU A 5 11.66 -4.57 1.74
N ILE A 6 10.46 -4.29 1.23
CA ILE A 6 9.52 -5.34 0.83
C ILE A 6 10.13 -6.19 -0.29
N THR A 7 10.61 -5.57 -1.36
CA THR A 7 11.11 -6.30 -2.54
C THR A 7 12.45 -6.99 -2.30
N GLU A 8 13.32 -6.42 -1.46
CA GLU A 8 14.64 -7.02 -1.18
C GLU A 8 14.59 -8.15 -0.15
N LYS A 9 13.66 -8.10 0.81
CA LYS A 9 13.69 -9.02 1.96
C LYS A 9 12.43 -9.86 2.15
N LEU A 10 11.27 -9.33 1.76
CA LEU A 10 9.99 -9.93 2.14
C LEU A 10 9.23 -10.58 1.00
N TRP A 11 9.17 -9.95 -0.15
CA TRP A 11 8.35 -10.40 -1.26
C TRP A 11 9.04 -10.13 -2.59
N GLU A 12 9.22 -11.16 -3.41
CA GLU A 12 9.82 -11.02 -4.73
C GLU A 12 8.97 -10.14 -5.64
N GLY A 13 9.58 -9.13 -6.27
CA GLY A 13 8.89 -8.19 -7.13
C GLY A 13 9.78 -7.05 -7.60
N ASP A 14 9.22 -6.20 -8.45
CA ASP A 14 9.90 -5.05 -9.02
C ASP A 14 9.61 -3.78 -8.23
N ALA A 15 10.60 -2.91 -8.09
CA ALA A 15 10.49 -1.64 -7.39
C ALA A 15 10.73 -0.47 -8.35
N PHE A 16 9.74 0.38 -8.53
CA PHE A 16 9.82 1.60 -9.32
C PHE A 16 9.90 2.80 -8.38
N LEU A 17 11.07 3.39 -8.26
CA LEU A 17 11.36 4.44 -7.29
C LEU A 17 11.67 5.77 -7.98
N ASN A 18 11.31 6.87 -7.33
CA ASN A 18 11.64 8.21 -7.79
C ASN A 18 11.20 8.45 -9.26
N ARG A 19 12.13 8.72 -10.15
CA ARG A 19 11.87 9.03 -11.57
C ARG A 19 11.21 7.91 -12.37
N ASP A 20 11.31 6.68 -11.88
CA ASP A 20 10.68 5.53 -12.52
C ASP A 20 9.23 5.32 -12.04
N PHE A 21 8.82 6.00 -10.96
CA PHE A 21 7.45 5.98 -10.44
C PHE A 21 6.57 7.02 -11.15
N VAL A 22 6.27 6.77 -12.41
CA VAL A 22 5.45 7.61 -13.29
C VAL A 22 4.30 6.80 -13.89
N LEU A 23 3.21 7.48 -14.27
CA LEU A 23 1.99 6.85 -14.78
C LEU A 23 2.28 5.96 -16.00
N LYS A 24 3.11 6.45 -16.90
CA LYS A 24 3.48 5.69 -18.10
C LYS A 24 4.14 4.35 -17.76
N ASN A 25 5.12 4.35 -16.85
CA ASN A 25 5.79 3.12 -16.44
C ASN A 25 4.82 2.17 -15.73
N LEU A 26 3.95 2.72 -14.86
CA LEU A 26 2.93 1.94 -14.17
C LEU A 26 2.02 1.22 -15.17
N GLN A 27 1.50 1.94 -16.18
CA GLN A 27 0.66 1.36 -17.22
C GLN A 27 1.41 0.32 -18.07
N GLU A 28 2.64 0.64 -18.52
CA GLU A 28 3.46 -0.28 -19.34
C GLU A 28 3.78 -1.57 -18.57
N GLN A 29 4.13 -1.48 -17.30
CA GLN A 29 4.44 -2.64 -16.48
C GLN A 29 3.21 -3.51 -16.21
N LEU A 30 2.08 -2.91 -15.89
CA LEU A 30 0.83 -3.64 -15.70
C LEU A 30 0.35 -4.38 -16.95
N GLN A 31 0.72 -3.90 -18.15
CA GLN A 31 0.36 -4.54 -19.42
C GLN A 31 1.37 -5.61 -19.86
N GLN A 32 2.59 -5.60 -19.37
CA GLN A 32 3.69 -6.46 -19.86
C GLN A 32 4.00 -7.63 -18.94
N GLU A 33 3.68 -7.50 -17.65
CA GLU A 33 4.06 -8.45 -16.61
C GLU A 33 2.85 -8.84 -15.77
N ASP A 34 2.82 -10.07 -15.31
CA ASP A 34 1.75 -10.65 -14.51
C ASP A 34 1.97 -10.39 -13.02
N TYR A 35 1.56 -9.22 -12.52
CA TYR A 35 1.70 -8.87 -11.10
C TYR A 35 0.52 -9.34 -10.26
N GLY A 36 0.78 -10.12 -9.23
CA GLY A 36 -0.24 -10.53 -8.25
C GLY A 36 -0.63 -9.42 -7.27
N ILE A 37 0.29 -8.52 -6.96
CA ILE A 37 0.11 -7.40 -6.02
C ILE A 37 0.68 -6.13 -6.63
N VAL A 38 -0.10 -5.05 -6.61
CA VAL A 38 0.33 -3.69 -6.94
C VAL A 38 0.37 -2.87 -5.67
N HIS A 39 1.55 -2.38 -5.26
CA HIS A 39 1.73 -1.61 -4.05
C HIS A 39 2.21 -0.18 -4.34
N LEU A 40 1.39 0.79 -4.00
CA LEU A 40 1.66 2.22 -4.16
C LEU A 40 1.99 2.83 -2.79
N ALA A 41 3.29 3.00 -2.50
CA ALA A 41 3.79 3.64 -1.28
C ALA A 41 4.16 5.09 -1.58
N THR A 42 3.22 6.01 -1.33
CA THR A 42 3.35 7.42 -1.71
C THR A 42 2.39 8.31 -0.93
N HIS A 43 2.33 9.59 -1.26
CA HIS A 43 1.34 10.51 -0.74
C HIS A 43 0.06 10.47 -1.57
N ALA A 44 -1.09 10.60 -0.92
CA ALA A 44 -2.37 10.72 -1.58
C ALA A 44 -3.25 11.74 -0.86
N ILE A 45 -4.13 12.40 -1.62
CA ILE A 45 -5.16 13.28 -1.09
C ILE A 45 -6.52 12.77 -1.56
N PHE A 46 -7.42 12.64 -0.61
CA PHE A 46 -8.81 12.24 -0.88
C PHE A 46 -9.75 13.34 -0.36
N GLU A 47 -10.48 13.96 -1.28
CA GLU A 47 -11.55 14.90 -0.96
C GLU A 47 -12.89 14.19 -1.12
N SER A 48 -13.67 14.11 -0.02
CA SER A 48 -14.97 13.45 -0.01
C SER A 48 -15.91 14.05 -1.06
N GLY A 49 -16.40 13.19 -1.95
CA GLY A 49 -17.34 13.56 -3.00
C GLY A 49 -16.73 14.30 -4.20
N ASP A 50 -15.40 14.49 -4.24
CA ASP A 50 -14.71 15.19 -5.34
C ASP A 50 -13.52 14.36 -5.87
N LEU A 51 -13.79 13.49 -6.84
CA LEU A 51 -12.78 12.63 -7.47
C LEU A 51 -11.77 13.43 -8.31
N ASP A 52 -12.17 14.61 -8.80
CA ASP A 52 -11.31 15.45 -9.62
C ASP A 52 -10.25 16.20 -8.79
N LYS A 53 -10.45 16.25 -7.47
CA LYS A 53 -9.47 16.78 -6.52
C LYS A 53 -8.74 15.71 -5.73
N SER A 54 -9.20 14.49 -5.80
CA SER A 54 -8.58 13.34 -5.15
C SER A 54 -7.52 12.72 -6.04
N TYR A 55 -6.31 12.53 -5.53
CA TYR A 55 -5.19 12.01 -6.34
C TYR A 55 -4.17 11.24 -5.52
N ILE A 56 -3.43 10.39 -6.21
CA ILE A 56 -2.21 9.72 -5.76
C ILE A 56 -1.03 10.48 -6.37
N GLN A 57 -0.04 10.85 -5.55
CA GLN A 57 1.15 11.54 -6.02
C GLN A 57 2.12 10.54 -6.63
N LEU A 58 2.44 10.71 -7.91
CA LEU A 58 3.54 10.04 -8.59
C LEU A 58 4.75 11.00 -8.66
N TRP A 59 5.85 10.58 -9.28
CA TRP A 59 7.00 11.44 -9.48
C TRP A 59 6.65 12.59 -10.44
N GLU A 60 6.65 13.82 -9.92
CA GLU A 60 6.36 15.06 -10.65
C GLU A 60 4.95 15.12 -11.33
N GLU A 61 4.08 14.14 -11.11
CA GLU A 61 2.72 14.10 -11.68
C GLU A 61 1.69 13.54 -10.69
N LYS A 62 0.42 13.61 -11.03
CA LYS A 62 -0.70 13.14 -10.20
C LYS A 62 -1.55 12.14 -10.98
N LEU A 63 -1.87 11.04 -10.34
CA LEU A 63 -2.90 10.13 -10.80
C LEU A 63 -4.21 10.48 -10.08
N TYR A 64 -5.14 11.11 -10.79
CA TYR A 64 -6.45 11.43 -10.22
C TYR A 64 -7.32 10.19 -10.08
N LEU A 65 -8.19 10.16 -9.08
CA LEU A 65 -8.98 8.96 -8.79
C LEU A 65 -9.99 8.62 -9.89
N ASN A 66 -10.47 9.61 -10.64
CA ASN A 66 -11.30 9.39 -11.83
C ASN A 66 -10.55 8.69 -12.98
N GLN A 67 -9.21 8.63 -12.93
CA GLN A 67 -8.34 7.97 -13.92
C GLN A 67 -7.90 6.55 -13.50
N LEU A 68 -8.29 6.06 -12.32
CA LEU A 68 -7.89 4.71 -11.89
C LEU A 68 -8.33 3.61 -12.84
N SER A 69 -9.45 3.79 -13.54
CA SER A 69 -9.90 2.87 -14.58
C SER A 69 -8.97 2.78 -15.79
N GLU A 70 -8.11 3.80 -16.02
CA GLU A 70 -7.11 3.80 -17.08
C GLU A 70 -5.92 2.87 -16.79
N LEU A 71 -5.79 2.38 -15.55
CA LEU A 71 -4.77 1.41 -15.13
C LEU A 71 -5.12 -0.03 -15.50
N GLU A 72 -6.35 -0.30 -15.98
CA GLU A 72 -6.78 -1.65 -16.36
C GLU A 72 -6.51 -2.68 -15.25
N LEU A 73 -6.99 -2.38 -14.00
CA LEU A 73 -6.76 -3.21 -12.81
C LEU A 73 -7.59 -4.51 -12.78
N ASP A 74 -8.37 -4.77 -13.81
CA ASP A 74 -9.21 -5.95 -14.01
C ASP A 74 -8.47 -7.16 -14.64
N GLN A 75 -7.15 -7.08 -14.72
CA GLN A 75 -6.33 -8.19 -15.21
C GLN A 75 -6.45 -9.40 -14.30
N GLU A 76 -6.50 -10.61 -14.88
CA GLU A 76 -6.74 -11.87 -14.15
C GLU A 76 -5.71 -12.13 -13.04
N ASP A 77 -4.48 -11.65 -13.20
CA ASP A 77 -3.37 -11.89 -12.29
C ASP A 77 -3.35 -10.90 -11.11
N ILE A 78 -3.84 -9.66 -11.28
CA ILE A 78 -3.90 -8.67 -10.19
C ILE A 78 -4.94 -9.10 -9.18
N SER A 79 -4.47 -9.47 -8.01
CA SER A 79 -5.31 -10.00 -6.96
C SER A 79 -5.45 -9.07 -5.76
N LEU A 80 -4.54 -8.10 -5.60
CA LEU A 80 -4.53 -7.13 -4.52
C LEU A 80 -3.87 -5.82 -4.97
N ILE A 81 -4.52 -4.70 -4.69
CA ILE A 81 -3.90 -3.38 -4.77
C ILE A 81 -3.74 -2.80 -3.37
N ILE A 82 -2.58 -2.23 -3.05
CA ILE A 82 -2.27 -1.62 -1.77
C ILE A 82 -1.93 -0.16 -1.99
N LEU A 83 -2.52 0.72 -1.17
CA LEU A 83 -2.11 2.11 -1.05
C LEU A 83 -1.67 2.39 0.39
N SER A 84 -0.36 2.44 0.60
CA SER A 84 0.22 2.93 1.83
C SER A 84 0.50 4.44 1.70
N ALA A 85 -0.49 5.25 2.09
CA ALA A 85 -0.43 6.70 2.02
C ALA A 85 -0.96 7.33 3.30
N CYS A 86 -0.26 8.37 3.78
CA CYS A 86 -0.48 8.96 5.11
C CYS A 86 -1.71 9.87 5.22
N ASN A 87 -2.43 10.19 4.16
CA ASN A 87 -3.48 11.21 4.20
C ASN A 87 -4.77 10.79 3.47
N THR A 88 -5.21 9.58 3.75
CA THR A 88 -6.41 9.01 3.17
C THR A 88 -7.63 9.32 4.03
N ALA A 89 -8.29 10.42 3.89
CA ALA A 89 -9.55 10.76 4.53
C ALA A 89 -9.51 11.35 5.95
N LEU A 90 -9.52 12.65 6.03
CA LEU A 90 -9.95 13.36 7.23
C LEU A 90 -11.49 13.35 7.31
N GLY A 91 -12.03 12.45 8.15
CA GLY A 91 -13.22 12.80 8.93
C GLY A 91 -14.59 12.75 8.27
N ASP A 92 -14.81 12.09 7.15
CA ASP A 92 -16.17 11.89 6.62
C ASP A 92 -16.50 10.40 6.50
N HIS A 93 -17.73 10.04 6.88
CA HIS A 93 -18.27 8.67 6.73
C HIS A 93 -18.28 8.16 5.27
N ASN A 94 -18.08 9.03 4.30
CA ASN A 94 -17.97 8.67 2.88
C ASN A 94 -16.52 8.34 2.44
N ALA A 95 -15.53 8.51 3.30
CA ALA A 95 -14.14 8.15 3.02
C ALA A 95 -13.94 6.63 2.87
N GLU A 96 -14.87 5.82 3.39
CA GLU A 96 -14.92 4.37 3.18
C GLU A 96 -15.04 4.00 1.69
N TYR A 97 -15.55 4.90 0.86
CA TYR A 97 -15.62 4.79 -0.60
C TYR A 97 -14.41 5.41 -1.31
N GLY A 98 -13.35 5.79 -0.56
CA GLY A 98 -12.14 6.37 -1.11
C GLY A 98 -11.39 5.41 -2.04
N PHE A 99 -10.06 5.39 -1.94
CA PHE A 99 -9.22 4.59 -2.81
C PHE A 99 -9.65 3.12 -2.93
N ALA A 100 -9.95 2.45 -1.81
CA ALA A 100 -10.28 1.02 -1.83
C ALA A 100 -11.56 0.73 -2.65
N GLY A 101 -12.59 1.54 -2.48
CA GLY A 101 -13.82 1.40 -3.26
C GLY A 101 -13.63 1.69 -4.74
N LEU A 102 -12.81 2.69 -5.08
CA LEU A 102 -12.52 3.04 -6.47
C LEU A 102 -11.58 2.01 -7.14
N ALA A 103 -10.60 1.47 -6.42
CA ALA A 103 -9.75 0.41 -6.94
C ALA A 103 -10.54 -0.86 -7.26
N VAL A 104 -11.47 -1.24 -6.38
CA VAL A 104 -12.41 -2.35 -6.64
C VAL A 104 -13.35 -2.00 -7.79
N GLY A 105 -13.86 -0.77 -7.84
CA GLY A 105 -14.68 -0.28 -8.96
C GLY A 105 -13.92 -0.24 -10.30
N ALA A 106 -12.61 -0.08 -10.28
CA ALA A 106 -11.72 -0.14 -11.45
C ALA A 106 -11.30 -1.58 -11.82
N GLY A 107 -11.86 -2.59 -11.13
CA GLY A 107 -11.70 -4.00 -11.49
C GLY A 107 -10.80 -4.82 -10.56
N SER A 108 -10.06 -4.20 -9.63
CA SER A 108 -9.21 -4.97 -8.71
C SER A 108 -10.06 -5.86 -7.78
N PRO A 109 -9.75 -7.17 -7.64
CA PRO A 109 -10.50 -8.08 -6.78
C PRO A 109 -10.46 -7.72 -5.30
N SER A 110 -9.40 -7.07 -4.84
CA SER A 110 -9.29 -6.58 -3.46
C SER A 110 -8.36 -5.36 -3.37
N ALA A 111 -8.62 -4.51 -2.37
CA ALA A 111 -7.80 -3.35 -2.09
C ALA A 111 -7.52 -3.23 -0.58
N LEU A 112 -6.31 -2.78 -0.24
CA LEU A 112 -5.88 -2.45 1.10
C LEU A 112 -5.48 -0.97 1.16
N ALA A 113 -6.08 -0.21 2.06
CA ALA A 113 -5.75 1.18 2.30
C ALA A 113 -5.99 1.55 3.77
N SER A 114 -5.33 2.61 4.24
CA SER A 114 -5.55 3.14 5.59
C SER A 114 -6.82 3.99 5.65
N LEU A 115 -7.55 3.90 6.78
CA LEU A 115 -8.77 4.69 7.04
C LEU A 115 -8.49 6.02 7.76
N TRP A 116 -7.26 6.23 8.24
CA TRP A 116 -6.81 7.43 8.96
C TRP A 116 -5.31 7.63 8.73
N PRO A 117 -4.80 8.83 9.00
CA PRO A 117 -3.37 9.11 8.91
C PRO A 117 -2.56 8.21 9.84
N ILE A 118 -1.55 7.56 9.30
CA ILE A 118 -0.58 6.72 10.03
C ILE A 118 0.80 7.34 9.80
N SER A 119 1.72 7.24 10.76
CA SER A 119 3.11 7.65 10.55
C SER A 119 3.81 6.73 9.55
N ASP A 120 4.82 7.24 8.87
CA ASP A 120 5.63 6.45 7.91
C ASP A 120 6.24 5.23 8.60
N GLU A 121 6.75 5.40 9.82
CA GLU A 121 7.27 4.31 10.65
C GLU A 121 6.19 3.27 10.98
N GLY A 122 4.99 3.72 11.36
CA GLY A 122 3.85 2.83 11.65
C GLY A 122 3.42 2.04 10.42
N THR A 123 3.37 2.70 9.28
CA THR A 123 3.05 2.08 7.99
C THR A 123 4.09 1.02 7.62
N LEU A 124 5.38 1.36 7.71
CA LEU A 124 6.46 0.43 7.41
C LEU A 124 6.43 -0.79 8.32
N GLY A 125 6.27 -0.59 9.65
CA GLY A 125 6.15 -1.68 10.61
C GLY A 125 4.95 -2.60 10.30
N PHE A 126 3.81 -2.00 9.98
CA PHE A 126 2.61 -2.74 9.62
C PHE A 126 2.79 -3.53 8.33
N MET A 127 3.29 -2.90 7.26
CA MET A 127 3.49 -3.56 5.96
C MET A 127 4.54 -4.66 6.03
N THR A 128 5.61 -4.47 6.80
CA THR A 128 6.59 -5.53 7.09
C THR A 128 5.92 -6.78 7.67
N GLN A 129 5.04 -6.60 8.66
CA GLN A 129 4.30 -7.71 9.24
C GLN A 129 3.26 -8.28 8.28
N PHE A 130 2.54 -7.44 7.55
CA PHE A 130 1.56 -7.90 6.59
C PHE A 130 2.17 -8.81 5.51
N TYR A 131 3.27 -8.39 4.87
CA TYR A 131 3.95 -9.21 3.88
C TYR A 131 4.58 -10.48 4.47
N SER A 132 5.12 -10.41 5.68
CA SER A 132 5.62 -11.61 6.38
C SER A 132 4.49 -12.62 6.63
N GLN A 133 3.33 -12.16 7.09
CA GLN A 133 2.17 -13.02 7.31
C GLN A 133 1.55 -13.53 5.99
N LEU A 134 1.63 -12.75 4.93
CA LEU A 134 1.11 -13.13 3.62
C LEU A 134 1.85 -14.34 3.02
N LYS A 135 3.13 -14.52 3.36
CA LYS A 135 3.90 -15.72 3.00
C LYS A 135 3.40 -16.99 3.69
N GLU A 136 2.94 -16.84 4.93
CA GLU A 136 2.54 -17.98 5.77
C GLU A 136 1.05 -18.30 5.64
N ALA A 137 0.22 -17.29 5.42
CA ALA A 137 -1.23 -17.42 5.31
C ALA A 137 -1.71 -17.16 3.89
N PRO A 138 -2.29 -18.14 3.20
CA PRO A 138 -2.79 -17.95 1.83
C PRO A 138 -4.02 -17.04 1.75
N VAL A 139 -4.61 -16.67 2.90
CA VAL A 139 -5.79 -15.81 2.99
C VAL A 139 -5.37 -14.40 3.43
N ARG A 140 -5.52 -13.41 2.55
CA ARG A 140 -5.08 -12.02 2.77
C ARG A 140 -5.70 -11.37 4.00
N THR A 141 -6.98 -11.63 4.26
CA THR A 141 -7.67 -11.09 5.44
C THR A 141 -7.10 -11.68 6.73
N GLU A 142 -6.61 -12.91 6.72
CA GLU A 142 -5.93 -13.51 7.87
C GLU A 142 -4.54 -12.91 8.05
N ALA A 143 -3.77 -12.71 6.97
CA ALA A 143 -2.48 -12.00 7.03
C ALA A 143 -2.65 -10.59 7.61
N LEU A 144 -3.67 -9.85 7.17
CA LEU A 144 -4.03 -8.53 7.69
C LEU A 144 -4.34 -8.59 9.18
N ARG A 145 -5.20 -9.53 9.60
CA ARG A 145 -5.58 -9.72 11.01
C ARG A 145 -4.37 -10.03 11.89
N GLN A 146 -3.49 -10.92 11.45
CA GLN A 146 -2.28 -11.29 12.19
C GLN A 146 -1.32 -10.11 12.32
N ALA A 147 -1.09 -9.35 11.25
CA ALA A 147 -0.29 -8.14 11.30
C ALA A 147 -0.83 -7.11 12.31
N GLN A 148 -2.15 -6.88 12.31
CA GLN A 148 -2.81 -6.00 13.28
C GLN A 148 -2.64 -6.50 14.71
N LEU A 149 -2.83 -7.78 14.96
CA LEU A 149 -2.70 -8.38 16.29
C LEU A 149 -1.27 -8.27 16.83
N LYS A 150 -0.26 -8.49 16.00
CA LYS A 150 1.15 -8.34 16.40
C LYS A 150 1.47 -6.92 16.86
N LEU A 151 0.97 -5.90 16.14
CA LEU A 151 1.14 -4.51 16.58
C LEU A 151 0.38 -4.22 17.88
N ILE A 152 -0.88 -4.64 18.00
CA ILE A 152 -1.73 -4.42 19.18
C ILE A 152 -1.12 -5.10 20.42
N ASN A 153 -0.57 -6.29 20.26
CA ASN A 153 0.05 -7.06 21.33
C ASN A 153 1.46 -6.55 21.71
N GLY A 154 1.99 -5.58 20.98
CA GLY A 154 3.36 -5.09 21.19
C GLY A 154 4.45 -6.09 20.79
N GLU A 155 4.11 -7.07 19.96
CA GLU A 155 5.07 -8.02 19.38
C GLU A 155 5.95 -7.37 18.31
N VAL A 156 5.56 -6.19 17.85
CA VAL A 156 6.32 -5.33 16.96
C VAL A 156 6.37 -3.94 17.58
N GLY A 157 7.57 -3.50 17.89
CA GLY A 157 7.84 -2.18 18.44
C GLY A 157 8.42 -1.26 17.37
N ILE A 158 8.14 0.01 17.48
CA ILE A 158 8.74 1.06 16.66
C ILE A 158 9.30 2.11 17.60
N ALA A 159 10.59 2.36 17.50
CA ALA A 159 11.25 3.36 18.33
C ALA A 159 12.45 3.96 17.61
N ASN A 160 12.53 5.30 17.58
CA ASN A 160 13.65 6.06 16.99
C ASN A 160 13.99 5.65 15.54
N GLY A 161 12.99 5.44 14.70
CA GLY A 161 13.19 5.00 13.32
C GLY A 161 13.57 3.51 13.17
N THR A 162 13.54 2.73 14.24
CA THR A 162 13.84 1.30 14.18
C THR A 162 12.61 0.47 14.47
N ILE A 163 12.39 -0.57 13.68
CA ILE A 163 11.35 -1.59 13.87
C ILE A 163 11.98 -2.78 14.59
N TYR A 164 11.37 -3.17 15.69
CA TYR A 164 11.80 -4.27 16.54
C TYR A 164 10.80 -5.41 16.52
N GLY A 165 11.29 -6.64 16.52
CA GLY A 165 10.53 -7.86 16.71
C GLY A 165 10.18 -8.16 18.18
N PRO A 166 9.53 -9.33 18.46
CA PRO A 166 9.02 -9.70 19.77
C PRO A 166 10.07 -9.72 20.88
N ASP A 167 11.31 -10.06 20.57
CA ASP A 167 12.42 -10.18 21.51
C ASP A 167 13.32 -8.92 21.52
N ASN A 168 12.79 -7.77 21.10
CA ASN A 168 13.55 -6.54 20.83
C ASN A 168 14.69 -6.74 19.81
N GLU A 169 14.61 -7.76 18.98
CA GLU A 169 15.51 -7.89 17.84
C GLU A 169 15.19 -6.80 16.81
N GLU A 170 16.22 -6.16 16.31
CA GLU A 170 16.09 -5.16 15.25
C GLU A 170 15.70 -5.85 13.93
N ILE A 171 14.54 -5.47 13.38
CA ILE A 171 14.09 -5.94 12.07
C ILE A 171 14.66 -5.02 10.98
N VAL A 172 14.50 -3.71 11.16
CA VAL A 172 15.00 -2.69 10.25
C VAL A 172 15.14 -1.34 10.93
N THR A 173 16.18 -0.59 10.60
CA THR A 173 16.33 0.83 10.96
C THR A 173 16.12 1.67 9.70
N LEU A 174 15.32 2.73 9.84
CA LEU A 174 15.12 3.77 8.83
C LEU A 174 16.31 4.73 8.88
N GLU A 175 16.93 4.99 7.74
CA GLU A 175 18.00 5.98 7.58
C GLU A 175 17.46 7.39 7.34
#